data_459c8f74ba143b7a1a7cf8ce7972e4d8
#
_entry.id   459c8f74ba143b7a1a7cf8ce7972e4d8
#
_cell.length_a   1.000
_cell.length_b   1.000
_cell.length_c   1.000
_cell.angle_alpha   90.00
_cell.angle_beta   90.00
_cell.angle_gamma   90.00
#
_symmetry.space_group_name_H-M   'P 1'
#
loop_
_entity.id
_entity.type
_entity.pdbx_description
1 polymer ?
#
loop_
_entity_poly.entity_id
_entity_poly.type
_entity_poly.pdbx_seq_one_letter_code
_entity_poly.pdbx_strand_id
1 'polypeptide(L)'
;MPVERRSGTMQVTSIVFGSVAVLIAVGIAWGMLALASGGTGPVRIQLGDDEFDAGQAVRLSRQIRQDGPTLFSDVSGRGQLQPIVVNHFGDDPEIRWVAFPAVAPGASEGCFLTWNSDEEVFEERRPPEGGGKDDLGEICSNVTYPPNGEGLEQYGWQVDDEGNLIIDVRGDDGTTTTGG
;
A
#
# COMPACT_ATOMS: atom_id res chain seq x y z
N MET A 1 -66.86 -36.11 -18.37
CA MET A 1 -65.45 -35.67 -18.26
C MET A 1 -65.31 -34.90 -16.96
N PRO A 2 -64.59 -35.41 -15.95
CA PRO A 2 -64.44 -34.73 -14.68
C PRO A 2 -63.27 -33.67 -14.81
N VAL A 3 -63.52 -32.42 -14.51
CA VAL A 3 -62.52 -31.37 -14.44
C VAL A 3 -61.90 -31.43 -13.06
N GLU A 4 -60.61 -31.79 -13.01
CA GLU A 4 -59.84 -31.76 -11.78
C GLU A 4 -59.67 -30.30 -11.33
N ARG A 5 -60.24 -29.96 -10.15
CA ARG A 5 -60.00 -28.72 -9.46
C ARG A 5 -58.61 -28.77 -8.84
N ARG A 6 -57.62 -28.17 -9.47
CA ARG A 6 -56.28 -27.95 -8.89
C ARG A 6 -56.44 -27.15 -7.59
N SER A 7 -56.02 -27.77 -6.49
CA SER A 7 -56.06 -27.21 -5.14
C SER A 7 -55.18 -25.92 -5.09
N GLY A 8 -55.79 -24.77 -4.78
CA GLY A 8 -55.13 -23.47 -4.70
C GLY A 8 -54.09 -23.33 -3.57
N THR A 9 -54.05 -24.30 -2.64
CA THR A 9 -53.07 -24.33 -1.54
C THR A 9 -51.66 -24.61 -2.00
N MET A 10 -51.46 -25.41 -3.06
CA MET A 10 -50.11 -25.70 -3.58
C MET A 10 -49.46 -24.51 -4.30
N GLN A 11 -50.27 -23.61 -4.87
CA GLN A 11 -49.78 -22.42 -5.58
C GLN A 11 -49.31 -21.34 -4.62
N VAL A 12 -49.98 -21.17 -3.48
CA VAL A 12 -49.60 -20.17 -2.47
C VAL A 12 -48.27 -20.55 -1.78
N THR A 13 -48.09 -21.83 -1.48
CA THR A 13 -46.86 -22.35 -0.86
C THR A 13 -45.63 -22.11 -1.76
N SER A 14 -45.75 -22.36 -3.08
CA SER A 14 -44.65 -22.10 -4.04
C SER A 14 -44.26 -20.63 -4.17
N ILE A 15 -45.24 -19.72 -4.09
CA ILE A 15 -45.00 -18.27 -4.15
C ILE A 15 -44.28 -17.80 -2.88
N VAL A 16 -44.65 -18.29 -1.71
CA VAL A 16 -44.00 -17.92 -0.44
C VAL A 16 -42.56 -18.43 -0.40
N PHE A 17 -42.29 -19.67 -0.79
CA PHE A 17 -40.91 -20.18 -0.86
C PHE A 17 -40.06 -19.46 -1.89
N GLY A 18 -40.60 -19.08 -3.03
CA GLY A 18 -39.91 -18.30 -4.06
C GLY A 18 -39.53 -16.90 -3.57
N SER A 19 -40.42 -16.21 -2.88
CA SER A 19 -40.16 -14.87 -2.36
C SER A 19 -39.12 -14.87 -1.23
N VAL A 20 -39.13 -15.84 -0.35
CA VAL A 20 -38.10 -16.01 0.71
C VAL A 20 -36.73 -16.27 0.11
N ALA A 21 -36.63 -17.13 -0.90
CA ALA A 21 -35.37 -17.41 -1.57
C ALA A 21 -34.74 -16.15 -2.25
N VAL A 22 -35.60 -15.35 -2.87
CA VAL A 22 -35.14 -14.06 -3.49
C VAL A 22 -34.64 -13.07 -2.42
N LEU A 23 -35.33 -12.94 -1.30
CA LEU A 23 -34.88 -12.05 -0.22
C LEU A 23 -33.56 -12.48 0.40
N ILE A 24 -33.34 -13.79 0.56
CA ILE A 24 -32.06 -14.33 1.04
C ILE A 24 -30.94 -14.06 0.03
N ALA A 25 -31.20 -14.27 -1.27
CA ALA A 25 -30.21 -14.01 -2.32
C ALA A 25 -29.81 -12.52 -2.39
N VAL A 26 -30.78 -11.61 -2.29
CA VAL A 26 -30.54 -10.16 -2.23
C VAL A 26 -29.76 -9.80 -0.96
N GLY A 27 -30.08 -10.36 0.19
CA GLY A 27 -29.37 -10.14 1.45
C GLY A 27 -27.91 -10.59 1.39
N ILE A 28 -27.63 -11.74 0.77
CA ILE A 28 -26.26 -12.24 0.57
C ILE A 28 -25.49 -11.33 -0.40
N ALA A 29 -26.10 -10.92 -1.50
CA ALA A 29 -25.48 -10.02 -2.47
C ALA A 29 -25.11 -8.65 -1.83
N TRP A 30 -26.04 -8.09 -1.04
CA TRP A 30 -25.77 -6.86 -0.27
C TRP A 30 -24.70 -7.06 0.80
N GLY A 31 -24.68 -8.18 1.49
CA GLY A 31 -23.66 -8.52 2.47
C GLY A 31 -22.28 -8.66 1.86
N MET A 32 -22.16 -9.30 0.69
CA MET A 32 -20.90 -9.39 -0.05
C MET A 32 -20.44 -8.02 -0.57
N LEU A 33 -21.36 -7.18 -1.04
CA LEU A 33 -21.03 -5.83 -1.48
C LEU A 33 -20.55 -4.95 -0.32
N ALA A 34 -21.19 -5.05 0.85
CA ALA A 34 -20.78 -4.35 2.06
C ALA A 34 -19.41 -4.81 2.59
N LEU A 35 -19.11 -6.10 2.50
CA LEU A 35 -17.78 -6.64 2.83
C LEU A 35 -16.71 -6.24 1.80
N ALA A 36 -17.06 -6.17 0.53
CA ALA A 36 -16.16 -5.73 -0.53
C ALA A 36 -15.91 -4.20 -0.49
N SER A 37 -16.88 -3.42 -0.02
CA SER A 37 -16.75 -1.96 0.14
C SER A 37 -16.15 -1.55 1.50
N GLY A 38 -15.99 -2.48 2.44
CA GLY A 38 -15.42 -2.25 3.77
C GLY A 38 -13.88 -2.08 3.81
N GLY A 39 -13.25 -1.68 2.73
CA GLY A 39 -11.79 -1.51 2.66
C GLY A 39 -11.27 -0.61 1.55
N THR A 40 -12.16 -0.08 0.73
CA THR A 40 -11.76 0.91 -0.29
C THR A 40 -12.39 2.26 0.08
N GLY A 41 -11.68 3.02 0.90
CA GLY A 41 -11.82 4.47 0.76
C GLY A 41 -11.64 4.80 -0.72
N PRO A 42 -12.23 5.89 -1.25
CA PRO A 42 -12.06 6.26 -2.64
C PRO A 42 -10.56 6.27 -2.92
N VAL A 43 -10.11 5.40 -3.83
CA VAL A 43 -8.78 5.54 -4.41
C VAL A 43 -8.83 6.89 -5.10
N ARG A 44 -8.34 7.92 -4.44
CA ARG A 44 -8.05 9.19 -5.08
C ARG A 44 -6.89 8.92 -6.01
N ILE A 45 -7.20 8.58 -7.25
CA ILE A 45 -6.23 8.68 -8.33
C ILE A 45 -6.09 10.19 -8.57
N GLN A 46 -5.27 10.84 -7.78
CA GLN A 46 -4.83 12.20 -7.99
C GLN A 46 -3.71 12.12 -9.02
N LEU A 47 -4.07 12.29 -10.28
CA LEU A 47 -3.14 12.40 -11.39
C LEU A 47 -2.37 13.72 -11.22
N GLY A 48 -1.18 13.64 -10.68
CA GLY A 48 -0.23 14.76 -10.65
C GLY A 48 -0.10 15.50 -9.34
N ASP A 49 -0.51 14.95 -8.22
CA ASP A 49 -0.15 15.51 -6.93
C ASP A 49 1.25 15.07 -6.53
N ASP A 50 1.97 16.04 -6.02
CA ASP A 50 3.30 15.88 -5.49
C ASP A 50 3.28 15.18 -4.11
N GLU A 51 2.12 14.71 -3.66
CA GLU A 51 1.88 14.00 -2.41
C GLU A 51 1.47 12.55 -2.67
N PHE A 52 2.11 11.64 -1.97
CA PHE A 52 1.84 10.21 -2.03
C PHE A 52 1.22 9.72 -0.71
N ASP A 53 0.04 9.12 -0.77
CA ASP A 53 -0.59 8.45 0.38
C ASP A 53 -0.04 7.03 0.53
N ALA A 54 0.81 6.82 1.54
CA ALA A 54 1.38 5.52 1.88
C ALA A 54 0.43 4.64 2.71
N GLY A 55 -0.74 5.14 3.07
CA GLY A 55 -1.78 4.48 3.84
C GLY A 55 -1.65 4.65 5.35
N GLN A 56 -2.39 3.84 6.11
CA GLN A 56 -2.49 3.97 7.57
C GLN A 56 -1.15 3.82 8.29
N ALA A 57 -0.70 4.89 8.95
CA ALA A 57 0.58 4.97 9.66
C ALA A 57 0.74 3.86 10.71
N VAL A 58 -0.31 3.58 11.51
CA VAL A 58 -0.31 2.50 12.52
C VAL A 58 -0.06 1.13 11.90
N ARG A 59 -0.64 0.84 10.75
CA ARG A 59 -0.46 -0.45 10.08
C ARG A 59 0.93 -0.55 9.46
N LEU A 60 1.36 0.51 8.78
CA LEU A 60 2.65 0.54 8.11
C LEU A 60 3.81 0.49 9.11
N SER A 61 3.76 1.22 10.23
CA SER A 61 4.77 1.16 11.29
C SER A 61 4.92 -0.23 11.88
N ARG A 62 3.81 -0.96 12.05
CA ARG A 62 3.84 -2.35 12.53
C ARG A 62 4.46 -3.29 11.50
N GLN A 63 4.11 -3.15 10.23
CA GLN A 63 4.69 -3.92 9.14
C GLN A 63 6.19 -3.70 9.04
N ILE A 64 6.65 -2.45 9.08
CA ILE A 64 8.08 -2.11 9.03
C ILE A 64 8.86 -2.72 10.20
N ARG A 65 8.29 -2.72 11.40
CA ARG A 65 8.94 -3.39 12.54
C ARG A 65 9.07 -4.91 12.39
N GLN A 66 8.21 -5.54 11.61
CA GLN A 66 8.23 -7.01 11.40
C GLN A 66 9.06 -7.42 10.20
N ASP A 67 8.94 -6.67 9.11
CA ASP A 67 9.45 -7.07 7.79
C ASP A 67 10.61 -6.18 7.31
N GLY A 68 10.92 -5.08 8.02
CA GLY A 68 11.88 -4.05 7.62
C GLY A 68 11.25 -2.95 6.76
N PRO A 69 12.06 -2.02 6.25
CA PRO A 69 11.64 -0.89 5.43
C PRO A 69 10.81 -1.30 4.22
N THR A 70 9.84 -0.46 3.86
CA THR A 70 8.92 -0.76 2.76
C THR A 70 9.33 0.00 1.49
N LEU A 71 9.43 -0.71 0.37
CA LEU A 71 9.66 -0.14 -0.96
C LEU A 71 8.31 0.05 -1.67
N PHE A 72 8.05 1.26 -2.14
CA PHE A 72 6.97 1.59 -3.06
C PHE A 72 7.55 1.80 -4.47
N SER A 73 7.15 0.96 -5.41
CA SER A 73 7.79 0.87 -6.73
C SER A 73 7.53 2.07 -7.65
N ASP A 74 6.36 2.70 -7.52
CA ASP A 74 5.99 3.90 -8.28
C ASP A 74 5.02 4.74 -7.47
N VAL A 75 5.44 5.94 -7.11
CA VAL A 75 4.64 6.90 -6.36
C VAL A 75 4.27 8.13 -7.20
N SER A 76 4.77 8.21 -8.44
CA SER A 76 4.56 9.38 -9.30
C SER A 76 3.12 9.49 -9.81
N GLY A 77 2.39 8.38 -9.90
CA GLY A 77 1.07 8.32 -10.53
C GLY A 77 1.04 8.75 -12.01
N ARG A 78 2.21 9.05 -12.61
CA ARG A 78 2.36 9.57 -13.98
C ARG A 78 2.95 8.54 -14.96
N GLY A 79 3.12 7.28 -14.51
CA GLY A 79 3.76 6.24 -15.31
C GLY A 79 5.28 6.44 -15.48
N GLN A 80 5.86 7.29 -14.66
CA GLN A 80 7.31 7.42 -14.49
C GLN A 80 7.70 6.62 -13.26
N LEU A 81 8.70 5.77 -13.40
CA LEU A 81 9.18 4.96 -12.30
C LEU A 81 9.83 5.88 -11.26
N GLN A 82 9.14 6.12 -10.16
CA GLN A 82 9.66 6.89 -9.02
C GLN A 82 9.54 6.03 -7.75
N PRO A 83 10.46 5.08 -7.56
CA PRO A 83 10.43 4.23 -6.40
C PRO A 83 10.95 4.98 -5.17
N ILE A 84 10.27 4.80 -4.03
CA ILE A 84 10.69 5.35 -2.74
C ILE A 84 10.80 4.25 -1.68
N VAL A 85 11.69 4.47 -0.73
CA VAL A 85 11.76 3.70 0.51
C VAL A 85 11.11 4.51 1.61
N VAL A 86 10.30 3.83 2.43
CA VAL A 86 9.72 4.37 3.65
C VAL A 86 10.16 3.52 4.83
N ASN A 87 10.66 4.17 5.88
CA ASN A 87 11.04 3.53 7.12
C ASN A 87 10.47 4.27 8.33
N HIS A 88 10.40 3.59 9.47
CA HIS A 88 9.84 4.12 10.70
C HIS A 88 10.64 3.67 11.91
N PHE A 89 10.90 4.59 12.85
CA PHE A 89 11.66 4.32 14.06
C PHE A 89 10.81 4.54 15.32
N GLY A 90 10.89 3.58 16.23
CA GLY A 90 10.20 3.65 17.52
C GLY A 90 8.78 3.07 17.50
N ASP A 91 8.01 3.37 18.53
CA ASP A 91 6.70 2.76 18.77
C ASP A 91 5.53 3.68 18.38
N ASP A 92 5.77 4.99 18.31
CA ASP A 92 4.76 5.99 18.02
C ASP A 92 4.59 6.16 16.49
N PRO A 93 3.43 5.78 15.92
CA PRO A 93 3.21 5.84 14.47
C PRO A 93 3.00 7.26 13.93
N GLU A 94 2.93 8.29 14.77
CA GLU A 94 2.74 9.67 14.34
C GLU A 94 4.06 10.42 14.10
N ILE A 95 5.19 9.85 14.52
CA ILE A 95 6.50 10.49 14.44
C ILE A 95 7.59 9.54 13.92
N ARG A 96 8.77 10.11 13.61
CA ARG A 96 9.98 9.37 13.23
C ARG A 96 9.85 8.53 11.94
N TRP A 97 9.11 9.03 10.99
CA TRP A 97 9.13 8.50 9.63
C TRP A 97 10.31 9.06 8.86
N VAL A 98 10.83 8.28 7.93
CA VAL A 98 11.77 8.71 6.90
C VAL A 98 11.31 8.17 5.56
N ALA A 99 11.44 8.98 4.54
CA ALA A 99 11.15 8.61 3.16
C ALA A 99 12.21 9.21 2.25
N PHE A 100 12.70 8.41 1.31
CA PHE A 100 13.76 8.82 0.39
C PHE A 100 13.68 8.05 -0.94
N PRO A 101 14.28 8.56 -2.03
CA PRO A 101 14.34 7.85 -3.29
C PRO A 101 14.98 6.47 -3.14
N ALA A 102 14.38 5.45 -3.75
CA ALA A 102 14.98 4.12 -3.80
C ALA A 102 16.10 4.00 -4.85
N VAL A 103 16.43 5.09 -5.53
CA VAL A 103 17.54 5.20 -6.47
C VAL A 103 18.54 6.21 -5.90
N ALA A 104 19.74 5.75 -5.56
CA ALA A 104 20.76 6.63 -5.01
C ALA A 104 21.30 7.60 -6.07
N PRO A 105 21.81 8.78 -5.67
CA PRO A 105 22.44 9.73 -6.61
C PRO A 105 23.61 9.08 -7.35
N GLY A 106 23.53 9.04 -8.68
CA GLY A 106 24.57 8.44 -9.52
C GLY A 106 24.53 6.93 -9.64
N ALA A 107 23.49 6.27 -9.13
CA ALA A 107 23.29 4.83 -9.29
C ALA A 107 23.24 4.45 -10.78
N SER A 108 23.75 3.25 -11.09
CA SER A 108 23.65 2.68 -12.44
C SER A 108 22.21 2.34 -12.78
N GLU A 109 21.88 2.36 -14.07
CA GLU A 109 20.53 2.02 -14.55
C GLU A 109 20.11 0.63 -14.07
N GLY A 110 18.90 0.53 -13.52
CA GLY A 110 18.32 -0.71 -12.99
C GLY A 110 18.84 -1.11 -11.60
N CYS A 111 19.62 -0.23 -10.93
CA CYS A 111 20.05 -0.44 -9.55
C CYS A 111 19.16 0.33 -8.59
N PHE A 112 18.74 -0.34 -7.52
CA PHE A 112 17.84 0.19 -6.50
C PHE A 112 18.40 -0.07 -5.10
N LEU A 113 18.03 0.76 -4.15
CA LEU A 113 18.31 0.53 -2.74
C LEU A 113 17.49 -0.67 -2.25
N THR A 114 18.17 -1.70 -1.84
CA THR A 114 17.61 -2.95 -1.32
C THR A 114 18.03 -3.11 0.14
N TRP A 115 17.08 -3.42 1.00
CA TRP A 115 17.33 -3.62 2.42
C TRP A 115 18.03 -4.94 2.68
N ASN A 116 19.21 -4.87 3.30
CA ASN A 116 19.93 -6.04 3.83
C ASN A 116 19.62 -6.15 5.33
N SER A 117 18.77 -7.10 5.70
CA SER A 117 18.35 -7.29 7.08
C SER A 117 19.44 -7.81 8.01
N ASP A 118 20.47 -8.47 7.48
CA ASP A 118 21.54 -9.05 8.27
C ASP A 118 22.54 -7.97 8.73
N GLU A 119 22.76 -6.97 7.88
CA GLU A 119 23.67 -5.85 8.16
C GLU A 119 22.93 -4.57 8.60
N GLU A 120 21.59 -4.56 8.50
CA GLU A 120 20.73 -3.42 8.79
C GLU A 120 21.13 -2.16 8.00
N VAL A 121 21.42 -2.33 6.70
CA VAL A 121 21.78 -1.26 5.78
C VAL A 121 21.03 -1.38 4.46
N PHE A 122 20.99 -0.29 3.70
CA PHE A 122 20.60 -0.33 2.30
C PHE A 122 21.83 -0.49 1.41
N GLU A 123 21.72 -1.33 0.41
CA GLU A 123 22.73 -1.59 -0.61
C GLU A 123 22.14 -1.33 -1.99
N GLU A 124 22.96 -0.81 -2.91
CA GLU A 124 22.57 -0.68 -4.30
C GLU A 124 22.65 -2.04 -4.99
N ARG A 125 21.49 -2.59 -5.38
CA ARG A 125 21.38 -3.89 -6.02
C ARG A 125 20.52 -3.84 -7.26
N ARG A 126 20.83 -4.71 -8.22
CA ARG A 126 19.98 -4.98 -9.37
C ARG A 126 19.08 -6.16 -9.04
N PRO A 127 17.76 -6.00 -9.05
CA PRO A 127 16.84 -7.10 -8.80
C PRO A 127 17.07 -8.24 -9.79
N PRO A 128 17.04 -9.50 -9.34
CA PRO A 128 17.19 -10.64 -10.22
C PRO A 128 15.98 -10.80 -11.13
N GLU A 129 16.20 -11.17 -12.40
CA GLU A 129 15.11 -11.53 -13.31
C GLU A 129 14.42 -12.81 -12.81
N GLY A 130 13.19 -12.70 -12.32
CA GLY A 130 12.42 -13.83 -11.81
C GLY A 130 12.88 -14.38 -10.46
N GLY A 131 13.69 -13.61 -9.73
CA GLY A 131 14.24 -14.00 -8.43
C GLY A 131 13.21 -14.23 -7.34
N GLY A 132 13.55 -15.11 -6.39
CA GLY A 132 12.76 -15.39 -5.21
C GLY A 132 12.83 -14.24 -4.19
N LYS A 133 11.94 -14.29 -3.18
CA LYS A 133 11.83 -13.28 -2.13
C LYS A 133 13.10 -13.12 -1.28
N ASP A 134 13.96 -14.15 -1.24
CA ASP A 134 15.21 -14.18 -0.48
C ASP A 134 16.46 -13.83 -1.33
N ASP A 135 16.27 -13.54 -2.63
CA ASP A 135 17.37 -13.17 -3.53
C ASP A 135 17.46 -11.64 -3.60
N LEU A 136 18.46 -11.09 -2.93
CA LEU A 136 18.71 -9.64 -2.91
C LEU A 136 19.22 -9.10 -4.26
N GLY A 137 19.59 -9.96 -5.19
CA GLY A 137 20.12 -9.58 -6.50
C GLY A 137 21.62 -9.22 -6.49
N GLU A 138 22.12 -8.75 -7.63
CA GLU A 138 23.53 -8.42 -7.85
C GLU A 138 23.88 -7.04 -7.24
N ILE A 139 25.00 -6.97 -6.52
CA ILE A 139 25.52 -5.71 -5.97
C ILE A 139 25.98 -4.81 -7.12
N CYS A 140 25.45 -3.59 -7.17
CA CYS A 140 25.82 -2.56 -8.14
C CYS A 140 27.01 -1.72 -7.71
N SER A 141 27.09 -1.43 -6.40
CA SER A 141 28.17 -0.64 -5.80
C SER A 141 28.50 -1.15 -4.40
N ASN A 142 29.67 -0.74 -3.88
CA ASN A 142 30.05 -1.03 -2.49
C ASN A 142 29.62 0.08 -1.51
N VAL A 143 28.73 0.98 -1.94
CA VAL A 143 28.19 2.03 -1.09
C VAL A 143 27.00 1.47 -0.32
N THR A 144 26.97 1.72 0.98
CA THR A 144 25.87 1.36 1.85
C THR A 144 25.29 2.61 2.49
N TYR A 145 23.99 2.57 2.79
CA TYR A 145 23.29 3.67 3.44
C TYR A 145 22.63 3.16 4.72
N PRO A 146 22.64 3.95 5.81
CA PRO A 146 22.03 3.57 7.06
C PRO A 146 20.48 3.53 6.96
N PRO A 147 19.80 2.93 7.93
CA PRO A 147 18.34 2.79 7.93
C PRO A 147 17.56 4.09 7.85
N ASN A 148 18.15 5.20 8.31
CA ASN A 148 17.56 6.54 8.26
C ASN A 148 17.79 7.25 6.91
N GLY A 149 18.49 6.61 5.96
CA GLY A 149 18.78 7.20 4.66
C GLY A 149 19.74 8.40 4.72
N GLU A 150 20.60 8.48 5.74
CA GLU A 150 21.62 9.55 5.81
C GLU A 150 22.53 9.51 4.57
N GLY A 151 22.69 10.66 3.93
CA GLY A 151 23.43 10.79 2.66
C GLY A 151 22.53 10.70 1.41
N LEU A 152 21.24 10.41 1.58
CA LEU A 152 20.22 10.46 0.54
C LEU A 152 19.35 11.71 0.69
N GLU A 153 18.74 12.15 -0.39
CA GLU A 153 17.68 13.15 -0.36
C GLU A 153 16.51 12.62 0.49
N GLN A 154 15.94 13.47 1.35
CA GLN A 154 14.83 13.09 2.20
C GLN A 154 13.55 13.75 1.71
N TYR A 155 12.46 13.00 1.66
CA TYR A 155 11.13 13.52 1.39
C TYR A 155 10.46 14.01 2.67
N GLY A 156 9.66 15.08 2.55
CA GLY A 156 8.78 15.52 3.61
C GLY A 156 7.69 14.50 3.88
N TRP A 157 7.21 14.42 5.11
CA TRP A 157 6.12 13.54 5.48
C TRP A 157 5.23 14.19 6.55
N GLN A 158 3.98 13.74 6.61
CA GLN A 158 3.03 14.08 7.66
C GLN A 158 2.04 12.93 7.87
N VAL A 159 1.49 12.84 9.07
CA VAL A 159 0.33 11.97 9.34
C VAL A 159 -0.89 12.87 9.37
N ASP A 160 -1.89 12.57 8.54
CA ASP A 160 -3.13 13.35 8.44
C ASP A 160 -4.11 13.07 9.60
N ASP A 161 -5.21 13.81 9.65
CA ASP A 161 -6.24 13.66 10.69
C ASP A 161 -6.96 12.29 10.63
N GLU A 162 -6.91 11.61 9.48
CA GLU A 162 -7.42 10.25 9.29
C GLU A 162 -6.40 9.17 9.68
N GLY A 163 -5.17 9.56 10.05
CA GLY A 163 -4.08 8.68 10.43
C GLY A 163 -3.34 8.04 9.24
N ASN A 164 -3.42 8.62 8.04
CA ASN A 164 -2.64 8.17 6.89
C ASN A 164 -1.30 8.89 6.84
N LEU A 165 -0.28 8.17 6.43
CA LEU A 165 1.04 8.73 6.15
C LEU A 165 1.06 9.31 4.74
N ILE A 166 1.22 10.62 4.66
CA ILE A 166 1.34 11.37 3.41
C ILE A 166 2.81 11.76 3.21
N ILE A 167 3.36 11.51 2.04
CA ILE A 167 4.75 11.80 1.67
C ILE A 167 4.78 12.80 0.54
N ASP A 168 5.48 13.92 0.72
CA ASP A 168 5.72 14.93 -0.32
C ASP A 168 6.92 14.48 -1.17
N VAL A 169 6.65 14.03 -2.40
CA VAL A 169 7.65 13.46 -3.32
C VAL A 169 8.25 14.49 -4.28
N ARG A 170 8.01 15.79 -4.06
CA ARG A 170 8.58 16.85 -4.91
C ARG A 170 10.08 16.98 -4.80
N GLY A 171 10.69 16.40 -3.76
CA GLY A 171 12.07 16.72 -3.40
C GLY A 171 12.15 18.10 -2.77
N ASP A 172 12.92 18.22 -1.72
CA ASP A 172 13.01 19.47 -0.94
C ASP A 172 13.67 20.59 -1.75
N ASP A 173 12.89 21.58 -2.18
CA ASP A 173 13.43 22.88 -2.63
C ASP A 173 13.98 23.71 -1.44
N GLY A 174 14.46 23.05 -0.41
CA GLY A 174 15.22 23.66 0.69
C GLY A 174 14.38 24.20 1.86
N THR A 175 13.13 23.77 2.03
CA THR A 175 12.35 24.17 3.20
C THR A 175 12.14 22.98 4.15
N THR A 176 13.11 22.75 5.01
CA THR A 176 13.01 21.77 6.11
C THR A 176 11.93 22.25 7.09
N THR A 177 10.75 21.68 7.04
CA THR A 177 9.77 21.81 8.13
C THR A 177 10.11 20.78 9.17
N THR A 178 10.97 21.15 10.11
CA THR A 178 11.23 20.38 11.32
C THR A 178 9.98 20.45 12.18
N GLY A 179 9.17 19.39 12.18
CA GLY A 179 8.14 19.17 13.19
C GLY A 179 8.82 18.94 14.55
N GLY A 180 8.56 19.86 15.49
CA GLY A 180 9.05 19.81 16.85
C GLY A 180 8.23 18.88 17.75
#